data_2eb75d845d3a80d748638fc333ecd6ca
#
_entry.id   2eb75d845d3a80d748638fc333ecd6ca
#
_cell.length_a   1.000
_cell.length_b   1.000
_cell.length_c   1.000
_cell.angle_alpha   90.00
_cell.angle_beta   90.00
_cell.angle_gamma   90.00
#
_symmetry.space_group_name_H-M   'P 1'
#
loop_
_entity.id
_entity.type
_entity.pdbx_description
1 polymer ?
#
loop_
_entity_poly.entity_id
_entity_poly.type
_entity_poly.pdbx_seq_one_letter_code
_entity_poly.pdbx_strand_id
1 'polypeptide(L)'
;MLLQRLDFLLPYTVKRLTPADVDEILALQAKHSEYHQHYQTSPVTKADILAELETLPPKALPEQKFYLGFYAQDELVVLVDLVLDHPQANCAWLGLVMTEKTKLRQHYATKVLTALRSALKREGYKELMTSSALSDVNAQAFLNAQGFEQGMVTAVYDPKLGHDIQVVLRGIEL
;
A
#
# COMPACT_ATOMS: atom_id res chain seq x y z
N MET A 1 -7.70 11.16 -13.53
CA MET A 1 -8.34 11.68 -12.60
C MET A 1 -7.86 11.43 -11.19
N LEU A 2 -7.59 10.19 -10.76
CA LEU A 2 -7.15 9.91 -9.36
C LEU A 2 -5.89 10.71 -8.98
N LEU A 3 -4.82 10.67 -9.78
CA LEU A 3 -3.58 11.38 -9.46
C LEU A 3 -3.80 12.90 -9.35
N GLN A 4 -4.53 13.49 -10.29
CA GLN A 4 -4.83 14.93 -10.27
C GLN A 4 -5.60 15.35 -9.02
N ARG A 5 -6.52 14.49 -8.54
CA ARG A 5 -7.23 14.76 -7.29
C ARG A 5 -6.31 14.68 -6.09
N LEU A 6 -5.38 13.71 -6.07
CA LEU A 6 -4.41 13.57 -5.00
C LEU A 6 -3.46 14.76 -4.97
N ASP A 7 -2.94 15.22 -6.11
CA ASP A 7 -2.12 16.42 -6.22
C ASP A 7 -2.85 17.67 -5.71
N PHE A 8 -4.15 17.76 -5.97
CA PHE A 8 -4.97 18.88 -5.49
C PHE A 8 -5.22 18.83 -3.98
N LEU A 9 -5.40 17.62 -3.42
CA LEU A 9 -5.76 17.44 -2.00
C LEU A 9 -4.57 17.47 -1.06
N LEU A 10 -3.35 17.28 -1.57
CA LEU A 10 -2.14 17.13 -0.78
C LEU A 10 -1.11 18.20 -1.12
N PRO A 11 -0.30 18.64 -0.15
CA PRO A 11 0.87 19.48 -0.39
C PRO A 11 2.07 18.67 -0.93
N TYR A 12 1.82 17.54 -1.56
CA TYR A 12 2.82 16.61 -2.09
C TYR A 12 2.69 16.46 -3.59
N THR A 13 3.79 16.22 -4.28
CA THR A 13 3.76 15.76 -5.66
C THR A 13 3.48 14.27 -5.68
N VAL A 14 2.51 13.82 -6.50
CA VAL A 14 2.15 12.42 -6.63
C VAL A 14 2.62 11.88 -7.98
N LYS A 15 3.34 10.77 -7.97
CA LYS A 15 3.82 10.10 -9.18
C LYS A 15 3.37 8.66 -9.22
N ARG A 16 2.97 8.18 -10.40
CA ARG A 16 2.88 6.74 -10.67
C ARG A 16 4.28 6.22 -10.94
N LEU A 17 4.77 5.37 -10.05
CA LEU A 17 6.12 4.82 -10.12
C LEU A 17 6.18 3.65 -11.10
N THR A 18 7.33 3.48 -11.72
CA THR A 18 7.61 2.50 -12.76
C THR A 18 8.91 1.76 -12.43
N PRO A 19 9.30 0.73 -13.21
CA PRO A 19 10.61 0.09 -13.04
C PRO A 19 11.81 1.06 -13.07
N ALA A 20 11.68 2.21 -13.72
CA ALA A 20 12.73 3.24 -13.71
C ALA A 20 12.97 3.83 -12.31
N ASP A 21 12.00 3.74 -11.41
CA ASP A 21 12.06 4.28 -10.04
C ASP A 21 12.49 3.22 -9.01
N VAL A 22 12.90 2.03 -9.45
CA VAL A 22 13.16 0.86 -8.58
C VAL A 22 14.18 1.13 -7.49
N ASP A 23 15.24 1.89 -7.77
CA ASP A 23 16.30 2.16 -6.80
C ASP A 23 15.79 3.04 -5.65
N GLU A 24 14.95 4.02 -5.95
CA GLU A 24 14.33 4.90 -4.97
C GLU A 24 13.31 4.16 -4.09
N ILE A 25 12.51 3.28 -4.70
CA ILE A 25 11.56 2.43 -3.97
C ILE A 25 12.32 1.48 -3.04
N LEU A 26 13.37 0.82 -3.53
CA LEU A 26 14.19 -0.07 -2.73
C LEU A 26 14.85 0.66 -1.56
N ALA A 27 15.39 1.86 -1.79
CA ALA A 27 16.01 2.66 -0.74
C ALA A 27 15.05 2.96 0.42
N LEU A 28 13.78 3.23 0.13
CA LEU A 28 12.77 3.43 1.17
C LEU A 28 12.39 2.10 1.84
N GLN A 29 12.07 1.08 1.08
CA GLN A 29 11.60 -0.20 1.62
C GLN A 29 12.68 -0.96 2.41
N ALA A 30 13.94 -0.88 2.00
CA ALA A 30 15.04 -1.60 2.67
C ALA A 30 15.27 -1.16 4.13
N LYS A 31 14.79 0.01 4.51
CA LYS A 31 14.85 0.50 5.90
C LYS A 31 13.80 -0.15 6.82
N HIS A 32 12.87 -0.92 6.27
CA HIS A 32 11.75 -1.52 6.98
C HIS A 32 11.90 -3.03 7.13
N SER A 33 13.03 -3.49 7.70
CA SER A 33 13.28 -4.92 7.90
C SER A 33 12.24 -5.59 8.79
N GLU A 34 11.73 -4.88 9.79
CA GLU A 34 10.67 -5.33 10.70
C GLU A 34 9.35 -5.62 9.96
N TYR A 35 9.06 -4.88 8.88
CA TYR A 35 7.92 -5.17 8.03
C TYR A 35 8.17 -6.40 7.17
N HIS A 36 9.30 -6.46 6.47
CA HIS A 36 9.61 -7.52 5.51
C HIS A 36 9.73 -8.91 6.15
N GLN A 37 10.17 -8.99 7.41
CA GLN A 37 10.28 -10.25 8.13
C GLN A 37 8.96 -11.04 8.27
N HIS A 38 7.82 -10.37 8.16
CA HIS A 38 6.51 -11.04 8.18
C HIS A 38 6.19 -11.77 6.87
N TYR A 39 6.92 -11.48 5.78
CA TYR A 39 6.62 -11.94 4.42
C TYR A 39 7.79 -12.65 3.74
N GLN A 40 9.00 -12.53 4.27
CA GLN A 40 10.20 -13.15 3.68
C GLN A 40 11.32 -13.28 4.71
N THR A 41 12.25 -14.22 4.44
CA THR A 41 13.37 -14.51 5.35
C THR A 41 14.64 -13.72 5.01
N SER A 42 14.80 -13.28 3.77
CA SER A 42 15.94 -12.50 3.28
C SER A 42 15.59 -11.02 3.17
N PRO A 43 16.59 -10.12 3.20
CA PRO A 43 16.36 -8.71 2.94
C PRO A 43 15.68 -8.47 1.58
N VAL A 44 14.87 -7.41 1.49
CA VAL A 44 14.23 -7.01 0.22
C VAL A 44 15.30 -6.64 -0.81
N THR A 45 15.12 -7.12 -2.04
CA THR A 45 16.04 -6.90 -3.16
C THR A 45 15.40 -6.07 -4.27
N LYS A 46 16.23 -5.59 -5.18
CA LYS A 46 15.76 -4.92 -6.41
C LYS A 46 14.80 -5.80 -7.22
N ALA A 47 15.09 -7.10 -7.31
CA ALA A 47 14.21 -8.05 -8.00
C ALA A 47 12.85 -8.16 -7.32
N ASP A 48 12.79 -8.11 -5.99
CA ASP A 48 11.53 -8.10 -5.22
C ASP A 48 10.70 -6.87 -5.56
N ILE A 49 11.31 -5.68 -5.64
CA ILE A 49 10.61 -4.44 -5.99
C ILE A 49 10.09 -4.49 -7.43
N LEU A 50 10.89 -4.97 -8.39
CA LEU A 50 10.46 -5.12 -9.77
C LEU A 50 9.26 -6.07 -9.88
N ALA A 51 9.27 -7.18 -9.16
CA ALA A 51 8.15 -8.11 -9.09
C ALA A 51 6.90 -7.46 -8.47
N GLU A 52 7.07 -6.71 -7.39
CA GLU A 52 5.97 -6.01 -6.70
C GLU A 52 5.28 -5.00 -7.62
N LEU A 53 6.04 -4.25 -8.42
CA LEU A 53 5.50 -3.29 -9.38
C LEU A 53 4.60 -3.94 -10.44
N GLU A 54 4.85 -5.19 -10.79
CA GLU A 54 4.12 -5.95 -11.83
C GLU A 54 3.06 -6.90 -11.27
N THR A 55 3.16 -7.26 -9.99
CA THR A 55 2.23 -8.22 -9.37
C THR A 55 0.82 -7.69 -9.35
N LEU A 56 -0.10 -8.50 -9.86
CA LEU A 56 -1.54 -8.24 -9.87
C LEU A 56 -2.28 -9.34 -9.13
N PRO A 57 -3.33 -9.00 -8.37
CA PRO A 57 -4.22 -10.02 -7.84
C PRO A 57 -4.97 -10.73 -8.99
N PRO A 58 -5.51 -11.92 -8.74
CA PRO A 58 -6.25 -12.66 -9.76
C PRO A 58 -7.35 -11.82 -10.41
N LYS A 59 -7.44 -11.88 -11.75
CA LYS A 59 -8.40 -11.16 -12.59
C LYS A 59 -8.21 -9.65 -12.69
N ALA A 60 -7.27 -9.05 -11.98
CA ALA A 60 -6.96 -7.62 -12.14
C ALA A 60 -6.17 -7.38 -13.42
N LEU A 61 -6.36 -6.21 -14.01
CA LEU A 61 -5.67 -5.79 -15.23
C LEU A 61 -4.56 -4.79 -14.89
N PRO A 62 -3.49 -4.70 -15.70
CA PRO A 62 -2.38 -3.78 -15.43
C PRO A 62 -2.77 -2.32 -15.28
N GLU A 63 -3.77 -1.86 -16.01
CA GLU A 63 -4.28 -0.48 -15.93
C GLU A 63 -4.98 -0.16 -14.59
N GLN A 64 -5.40 -1.18 -13.84
CA GLN A 64 -6.03 -1.02 -12.52
C GLN A 64 -5.01 -0.83 -11.42
N LYS A 65 -3.72 -1.12 -11.67
CA LYS A 65 -2.66 -1.00 -10.67
C LYS A 65 -2.05 0.39 -10.68
N PHE A 66 -1.98 0.97 -9.50
CA PHE A 66 -1.35 2.26 -9.23
C PHE A 66 -0.33 2.11 -8.12
N TYR A 67 0.94 2.02 -8.50
CA TYR A 67 2.03 2.09 -7.53
C TYR A 67 2.45 3.57 -7.44
N LEU A 68 2.13 4.21 -6.30
CA LEU A 68 2.24 5.66 -6.15
C LEU A 68 3.35 6.03 -5.19
N GLY A 69 4.11 7.06 -5.59
CA GLY A 69 5.05 7.76 -4.72
C GLY A 69 4.55 9.16 -4.40
N PHE A 70 4.62 9.52 -3.13
CA PHE A 70 4.27 10.85 -2.63
C PHE A 70 5.55 11.55 -2.20
N TYR A 71 5.79 12.74 -2.74
CA TYR A 71 7.03 13.50 -2.58
C TYR A 71 6.76 14.80 -1.83
N ALA A 72 7.48 15.01 -0.73
CA ALA A 72 7.52 16.26 -0.01
C ALA A 72 8.89 16.90 -0.24
N GLN A 73 8.93 18.09 -0.82
CA GLN A 73 10.19 18.80 -1.14
C GLN A 73 11.17 17.91 -1.92
N ASP A 74 10.67 17.24 -2.95
CA ASP A 74 11.42 16.33 -3.83
C ASP A 74 11.95 15.05 -3.16
N GLU A 75 11.59 14.79 -1.90
CA GLU A 75 11.90 13.54 -1.19
C GLU A 75 10.70 12.60 -1.21
N LEU A 76 10.92 11.34 -1.59
CA LEU A 76 9.90 10.29 -1.50
C LEU A 76 9.60 10.00 -0.03
N VAL A 77 8.38 10.31 0.40
CA VAL A 77 7.99 10.19 1.82
C VAL A 77 6.99 9.06 2.08
N VAL A 78 6.15 8.72 1.10
CA VAL A 78 5.17 7.63 1.22
C VAL A 78 5.08 6.86 -0.08
N LEU A 79 5.02 5.52 0.03
CA LEU A 79 4.66 4.60 -1.03
C LEU A 79 3.25 4.06 -0.80
N VAL A 80 2.49 3.92 -1.88
CA VAL A 80 1.17 3.26 -1.87
C VAL A 80 1.08 2.32 -3.06
N ASP A 81 0.73 1.06 -2.81
CA ASP A 81 0.31 0.11 -3.84
C ASP A 81 -1.21 -0.01 -3.80
N LEU A 82 -1.87 0.35 -4.89
CA LEU A 82 -3.32 0.40 -5.01
C LEU A 82 -3.77 -0.34 -6.26
N VAL A 83 -4.79 -1.18 -6.11
CA VAL A 83 -5.45 -1.83 -7.25
C VAL A 83 -6.93 -1.43 -7.24
N LEU A 84 -7.38 -0.82 -8.33
CA LEU A 84 -8.76 -0.38 -8.51
C LEU A 84 -9.64 -1.54 -8.99
N ASP A 85 -10.93 -1.47 -8.65
CA ASP A 85 -11.93 -2.49 -9.03
C ASP A 85 -11.52 -3.91 -8.61
N HIS A 86 -10.93 -4.04 -7.42
CA HIS A 86 -10.55 -5.31 -6.82
C HIS A 86 -10.92 -5.33 -5.33
N PRO A 87 -11.48 -6.45 -4.81
CA PRO A 87 -11.79 -7.72 -5.46
C PRO A 87 -13.05 -7.68 -6.35
N GLN A 88 -13.74 -6.58 -6.39
CA GLN A 88 -14.96 -6.38 -7.19
C GLN A 88 -15.06 -4.93 -7.66
N ALA A 89 -15.95 -4.66 -8.61
CA ALA A 89 -16.20 -3.31 -9.12
C ALA A 89 -16.53 -2.33 -7.99
N ASN A 90 -16.04 -1.10 -8.10
CA ASN A 90 -16.19 -0.02 -7.12
C ASN A 90 -15.54 -0.29 -5.74
N CYS A 91 -14.71 -1.30 -5.64
CA CYS A 91 -13.83 -1.57 -4.49
C CYS A 91 -12.38 -1.27 -4.88
N ALA A 92 -11.61 -0.65 -4.01
CA ALA A 92 -10.19 -0.46 -4.17
C ALA A 92 -9.42 -1.30 -3.15
N TRP A 93 -8.29 -1.85 -3.55
CA TRP A 93 -7.42 -2.66 -2.71
C TRP A 93 -6.11 -1.93 -2.42
N LEU A 94 -5.84 -1.70 -1.14
CA LEU A 94 -4.59 -1.14 -0.66
C LEU A 94 -3.61 -2.29 -0.34
N GLY A 95 -2.66 -2.51 -1.22
CA GLY A 95 -1.67 -3.57 -1.07
C GLY A 95 -0.50 -3.18 -0.17
N LEU A 96 -0.15 -1.90 -0.17
CA LEU A 96 0.94 -1.37 0.64
C LEU A 96 0.68 0.10 0.96
N VAL A 97 1.01 0.51 2.18
CA VAL A 97 1.30 1.88 2.54
C VAL A 97 2.54 1.89 3.42
N MET A 98 3.57 2.62 3.01
CA MET A 98 4.84 2.65 3.73
C MET A 98 5.42 4.06 3.71
N THR A 99 5.82 4.54 4.88
CA THR A 99 6.41 5.87 5.05
C THR A 99 7.92 5.77 5.13
N GLU A 100 8.64 6.76 4.57
CA GLU A 100 10.08 6.91 4.80
C GLU A 100 10.38 6.84 6.31
N LYS A 101 11.31 5.97 6.70
CA LYS A 101 11.53 5.64 8.12
C LYS A 101 11.86 6.86 8.99
N THR A 102 12.59 7.83 8.43
CA THR A 102 12.92 9.08 9.13
C THR A 102 11.74 10.03 9.29
N LYS A 103 10.63 9.76 8.60
CA LYS A 103 9.40 10.57 8.60
C LYS A 103 8.24 9.92 9.36
N LEU A 104 8.49 8.81 10.04
CA LEU A 104 7.46 8.12 10.84
C LEU A 104 6.92 9.05 11.94
N ARG A 105 5.65 8.85 12.32
CA ARG A 105 4.93 9.59 13.36
C ARG A 105 4.80 11.10 13.09
N GLN A 106 4.93 11.51 11.83
CA GLN A 106 4.72 12.88 11.39
C GLN A 106 3.43 13.02 10.55
N HIS A 107 2.55 12.02 10.62
CA HIS A 107 1.24 11.98 9.97
C HIS A 107 1.27 11.97 8.43
N TYR A 108 2.38 11.65 7.79
CA TYR A 108 2.45 11.57 6.31
C TYR A 108 1.48 10.51 5.77
N ALA A 109 1.55 9.28 6.28
CA ALA A 109 0.65 8.20 5.85
C ALA A 109 -0.83 8.52 6.15
N THR A 110 -1.12 9.12 7.29
CA THR A 110 -2.49 9.54 7.67
C THR A 110 -3.04 10.57 6.67
N LYS A 111 -2.25 11.57 6.31
CA LYS A 111 -2.65 12.59 5.32
C LYS A 111 -2.88 11.96 3.94
N VAL A 112 -1.97 11.08 3.51
CA VAL A 112 -2.09 10.36 2.24
C VAL A 112 -3.35 9.50 2.20
N LEU A 113 -3.61 8.69 3.24
CA LEU A 113 -4.80 7.84 3.28
C LEU A 113 -6.10 8.64 3.35
N THR A 114 -6.11 9.75 4.06
CA THR A 114 -7.28 10.65 4.10
C THR A 114 -7.58 11.22 2.72
N ALA A 115 -6.57 11.70 2.02
CA ALA A 115 -6.72 12.21 0.65
C ALA A 115 -7.11 11.11 -0.33
N LEU A 116 -6.50 9.92 -0.21
CA LEU A 116 -6.81 8.76 -1.06
C LEU A 116 -8.28 8.35 -0.92
N ARG A 117 -8.77 8.23 0.31
CA ARG A 117 -10.19 7.92 0.58
C ARG A 117 -11.12 8.95 -0.01
N SER A 118 -10.81 10.23 0.14
CA SER A 118 -11.59 11.32 -0.44
C SER A 118 -11.59 11.27 -1.97
N ALA A 119 -10.44 11.04 -2.58
CA ALA A 119 -10.31 10.93 -4.02
C ALA A 119 -11.06 9.72 -4.58
N LEU A 120 -10.91 8.56 -3.97
CA LEU A 120 -11.62 7.33 -4.36
C LEU A 120 -13.14 7.49 -4.27
N LYS A 121 -13.62 8.05 -3.16
CA LYS A 121 -15.07 8.35 -3.00
C LYS A 121 -15.60 9.21 -4.14
N ARG A 122 -14.86 10.25 -4.53
CA ARG A 122 -15.24 11.15 -5.63
C ARG A 122 -15.17 10.49 -7.01
N GLU A 123 -14.35 9.45 -7.17
CA GLU A 123 -14.32 8.61 -8.39
C GLU A 123 -15.43 7.54 -8.39
N GLY A 124 -16.20 7.41 -7.32
CA GLY A 124 -17.35 6.50 -7.23
C GLY A 124 -17.08 5.19 -6.51
N TYR A 125 -15.87 5.01 -5.97
CA TYR A 125 -15.54 3.83 -5.16
C TYR A 125 -16.33 3.86 -3.85
N LYS A 126 -16.70 2.68 -3.38
CA LYS A 126 -17.56 2.50 -2.20
C LYS A 126 -16.79 1.97 -0.99
N GLU A 127 -15.69 1.30 -1.24
CA GLU A 127 -14.94 0.59 -0.21
C GLU A 127 -13.44 0.62 -0.53
N LEU A 128 -12.63 0.73 0.52
CA LEU A 128 -11.20 0.51 0.47
C LEU A 128 -10.86 -0.67 1.38
N MET A 129 -10.29 -1.72 0.80
CA MET A 129 -9.91 -2.94 1.51
C MET A 129 -8.40 -3.09 1.57
N THR A 130 -7.93 -3.83 2.56
CA THR A 130 -6.51 -4.18 2.73
C THR A 130 -6.38 -5.48 3.51
N SER A 131 -5.19 -6.04 3.52
CA SER A 131 -4.82 -7.13 4.43
C SER A 131 -3.42 -6.90 4.99
N SER A 132 -3.15 -7.49 6.14
CA SER A 132 -1.83 -7.48 6.75
C SER A 132 -1.59 -8.77 7.51
N ALA A 133 -0.32 -9.17 7.65
CA ALA A 133 0.01 -10.33 8.48
C ALA A 133 -0.52 -10.14 9.90
N LEU A 134 -1.12 -11.19 10.46
CA LEU A 134 -1.62 -11.15 11.84
C LEU A 134 -0.50 -10.87 12.83
N SER A 135 0.71 -11.34 12.54
CA SER A 135 1.92 -11.11 13.34
C SER A 135 2.42 -9.67 13.32
N ASP A 136 2.02 -8.86 12.34
CA ASP A 136 2.44 -7.47 12.21
C ASP A 136 1.56 -6.56 13.09
N VAL A 137 1.90 -6.50 14.37
CA VAL A 137 1.12 -5.72 15.36
C VAL A 137 1.14 -4.22 15.09
N ASN A 138 2.22 -3.71 14.48
CA ASN A 138 2.32 -2.30 14.11
C ASN A 138 1.34 -1.95 12.98
N ALA A 139 1.24 -2.80 11.97
CA ALA A 139 0.26 -2.63 10.90
C ALA A 139 -1.17 -2.72 11.44
N GLN A 140 -1.45 -3.69 12.34
CA GLN A 140 -2.77 -3.80 12.98
C GLN A 140 -3.15 -2.52 13.74
N ALA A 141 -2.24 -1.99 14.54
CA ALA A 141 -2.48 -0.76 15.30
C ALA A 141 -2.70 0.45 14.38
N PHE A 142 -1.89 0.59 13.33
CA PHE A 142 -2.02 1.67 12.37
C PHE A 142 -3.37 1.63 11.63
N LEU A 143 -3.76 0.46 11.11
CA LEU A 143 -5.01 0.30 10.38
C LEU A 143 -6.23 0.52 11.30
N ASN A 144 -6.18 0.08 12.54
CA ASN A 144 -7.21 0.40 13.53
C ASN A 144 -7.35 1.92 13.73
N ALA A 145 -6.22 2.62 13.90
CA ALA A 145 -6.22 4.08 14.09
C ALA A 145 -6.74 4.83 12.86
N GLN A 146 -6.60 4.25 11.65
CA GLN A 146 -7.16 4.81 10.42
C GLN A 146 -8.64 4.49 10.21
N GLY A 147 -9.26 3.70 11.08
CA GLY A 147 -10.67 3.35 11.03
C GLY A 147 -11.00 2.15 10.15
N PHE A 148 -10.01 1.36 9.72
CA PHE A 148 -10.26 0.10 9.01
C PHE A 148 -10.83 -0.94 9.97
N GLU A 149 -12.05 -1.42 9.70
CA GLU A 149 -12.68 -2.45 10.49
C GLU A 149 -12.01 -3.79 10.25
N GLN A 150 -11.79 -4.54 11.35
CA GLN A 150 -11.27 -5.89 11.27
C GLN A 150 -12.34 -6.83 10.74
N GLY A 151 -12.02 -7.50 9.64
CA GLY A 151 -12.82 -8.57 9.08
C GLY A 151 -12.28 -9.94 9.45
N MET A 152 -12.27 -10.83 8.48
CA MET A 152 -11.86 -12.23 8.65
C MET A 152 -10.35 -12.37 8.79
N VAL A 153 -9.92 -13.28 9.67
CA VAL A 153 -8.56 -13.82 9.69
C VAL A 153 -8.55 -15.08 8.82
N THR A 154 -7.63 -15.15 7.88
CA THR A 154 -7.51 -16.28 6.97
C THR A 154 -6.06 -16.66 6.72
N ALA A 155 -5.83 -17.92 6.31
CA ALA A 155 -4.51 -18.40 5.93
C ALA A 155 -4.27 -18.15 4.43
N VAL A 156 -3.07 -17.62 4.10
CA VAL A 156 -2.64 -17.41 2.73
C VAL A 156 -1.26 -18.01 2.56
N TYR A 157 -1.06 -18.79 1.49
CA TYR A 157 0.23 -19.35 1.18
C TYR A 157 1.20 -18.24 0.75
N ASP A 158 2.34 -18.17 1.42
CA ASP A 158 3.43 -17.26 1.07
C ASP A 158 4.56 -18.05 0.39
N PRO A 159 4.80 -17.83 -0.93
CA PRO A 159 5.82 -18.59 -1.66
C PRO A 159 7.25 -18.24 -1.23
N LYS A 160 7.49 -17.06 -0.68
CA LYS A 160 8.81 -16.66 -0.18
C LYS A 160 9.16 -17.34 1.14
N LEU A 161 8.16 -17.55 2.00
CA LEU A 161 8.31 -18.27 3.25
C LEU A 161 8.15 -19.79 3.09
N GLY A 162 7.46 -20.22 2.02
CA GLY A 162 7.21 -21.63 1.75
C GLY A 162 6.15 -22.28 2.65
N HIS A 163 5.33 -21.47 3.32
CA HIS A 163 4.24 -21.96 4.18
C HIS A 163 3.11 -20.91 4.25
N ASP A 164 1.97 -21.33 4.81
CA ASP A 164 0.86 -20.42 5.06
C ASP A 164 1.20 -19.42 6.17
N ILE A 165 0.74 -18.18 5.97
CA ILE A 165 0.71 -17.15 7.01
C ILE A 165 -0.74 -16.75 7.27
N GLN A 166 -1.02 -16.33 8.50
CA GLN A 166 -2.32 -15.75 8.81
C GLN A 166 -2.31 -14.27 8.48
N VAL A 167 -3.34 -13.84 7.77
CA VAL A 167 -3.57 -12.43 7.44
C VAL A 167 -4.92 -11.98 7.96
N VAL A 168 -5.00 -10.70 8.31
CA VAL A 168 -6.24 -10.03 8.74
C VAL A 168 -6.75 -9.23 7.56
N LEU A 169 -7.96 -9.53 7.12
CA LEU A 169 -8.67 -8.71 6.13
C LEU A 169 -9.33 -7.53 6.85
N ARG A 170 -9.23 -6.35 6.26
CA ARG A 170 -9.82 -5.13 6.80
C ARG A 170 -10.45 -4.30 5.69
N GLY A 171 -11.48 -3.53 6.04
CA GLY A 171 -12.15 -2.65 5.10
C GLY A 171 -12.66 -1.39 5.76
N ILE A 172 -12.91 -0.39 4.92
CA ILE A 172 -13.53 0.87 5.32
C ILE A 172 -14.45 1.36 4.20
N GLU A 173 -15.67 1.76 4.55
CA GLU A 173 -16.58 2.42 3.63
C GLU A 173 -16.07 3.82 3.27
N LEU A 174 -16.27 4.20 2.02
CA LEU A 174 -15.83 5.49 1.47
C LEU A 174 -16.99 6.50 1.36
#